data_a96775b2b1887cca735ffe3dafecf5ae
#
_entry.id   a96775b2b1887cca735ffe3dafecf5ae
#
_cell.length_a   1.000
_cell.length_b   1.000
_cell.length_c   1.000
_cell.angle_alpha   90.00
_cell.angle_beta   90.00
_cell.angle_gamma   90.00
#
_symmetry.space_group_name_H-M   'P 1'
#
loop_
_entity.id
_entity.type
_entity.pdbx_description
1 polymer ?
#
loop_
_entity_poly.entity_id
_entity_poly.type
_entity_poly.pdbx_seq_one_letter_code
_entity_poly.pdbx_strand_id
1 'polypeptide(L)'
;MFKKSKGVAPEPQVYFPDGQELKMATAIYDGDTRSVQSMINDGVDLNRIGRGGMTYLFYAMLTINYDMMELLLKNGANPNIHSVFYTRPNLHKKGLSDDKSTGVCLVYSGYRAYDIKYMKLLLKHGANINDTTYISPLSTAVRDQVQGKEKIKYLAEHGLNLNFSKSGTPVIGGQAAVYEWDMVLFLLDLGADPLAGDDPDFYVATSVQEYYDRGFDLNSEYGKMAQEVKRRLEQRGVKFPYYPKKDKTASDSTEQAGE
;
A
#
# COMPACT_ATOMS: atom_id res chain seq x y z
N MET A 1 4.28 34.97 -5.83
CA MET A 1 3.36 33.94 -5.32
C MET A 1 3.86 32.59 -5.88
N PHE A 2 4.56 31.79 -5.08
CA PHE A 2 5.06 30.48 -5.54
C PHE A 2 3.84 29.58 -5.73
N LYS A 3 3.64 29.06 -6.96
CA LYS A 3 2.66 28.00 -7.20
C LYS A 3 3.07 26.81 -6.33
N LYS A 4 2.27 26.44 -5.33
CA LYS A 4 2.44 25.17 -4.60
C LYS A 4 2.52 24.05 -5.63
N SER A 5 3.46 23.13 -5.45
CA SER A 5 3.50 21.89 -6.24
C SER A 5 2.12 21.23 -6.17
N LYS A 6 1.50 20.98 -7.32
CA LYS A 6 0.18 20.33 -7.39
C LYS A 6 0.28 18.80 -7.29
N GLY A 7 1.36 18.30 -6.69
CA GLY A 7 1.57 16.87 -6.51
C GLY A 7 1.67 16.13 -7.86
N VAL A 8 1.06 14.95 -7.89
CA VAL A 8 0.97 14.11 -9.11
C VAL A 8 -0.44 14.12 -9.72
N ALA A 9 -1.33 14.99 -9.21
CA ALA A 9 -2.70 15.06 -9.69
C ALA A 9 -2.75 15.53 -11.16
N PRO A 10 -3.43 14.79 -12.04
CA PRO A 10 -3.71 15.27 -13.39
C PRO A 10 -4.78 16.37 -13.36
N GLU A 11 -4.97 17.04 -14.48
CA GLU A 11 -6.04 18.04 -14.65
C GLU A 11 -7.41 17.47 -14.28
N PRO A 12 -8.30 18.26 -13.61
CA PRO A 12 -9.58 17.77 -13.10
C PRO A 12 -10.45 17.07 -14.15
N GLN A 13 -10.42 17.54 -15.41
CA GLN A 13 -11.22 17.02 -16.52
C GLN A 13 -10.95 15.54 -16.82
N VAL A 14 -9.79 15.01 -16.42
CA VAL A 14 -9.44 13.59 -16.61
C VAL A 14 -10.42 12.68 -15.88
N TYR A 15 -10.89 13.08 -14.69
CA TYR A 15 -11.77 12.28 -13.84
C TYR A 15 -13.17 12.90 -13.67
N PHE A 16 -13.30 14.21 -13.86
CA PHE A 16 -14.52 14.98 -13.65
C PHE A 16 -14.77 15.85 -14.89
N PRO A 17 -15.35 15.28 -15.96
CA PRO A 17 -15.32 15.89 -17.28
C PRO A 17 -16.15 17.18 -17.41
N ASP A 18 -17.22 17.37 -16.63
CA ASP A 18 -18.10 18.53 -16.72
C ASP A 18 -18.94 18.78 -15.45
N GLY A 19 -19.76 19.82 -15.49
CA GLY A 19 -20.82 20.13 -14.52
C GLY A 19 -20.29 20.51 -13.13
N GLN A 20 -21.08 20.18 -12.12
CA GLN A 20 -20.78 20.47 -10.72
C GLN A 20 -19.56 19.67 -10.22
N GLU A 21 -19.37 18.45 -10.74
CA GLU A 21 -18.23 17.59 -10.40
C GLU A 21 -16.91 18.25 -10.81
N LEU A 22 -16.85 18.81 -12.02
CA LEU A 22 -15.66 19.52 -12.50
C LEU A 22 -15.39 20.78 -11.68
N LYS A 23 -16.42 21.54 -11.32
CA LYS A 23 -16.25 22.74 -10.48
C LYS A 23 -15.63 22.39 -9.13
N MET A 24 -16.15 21.36 -8.47
CA MET A 24 -15.65 20.88 -7.19
C MET A 24 -14.20 20.39 -7.32
N ALA A 25 -13.91 19.54 -8.30
CA ALA A 25 -12.56 19.01 -8.54
C ALA A 25 -11.57 20.13 -8.90
N THR A 26 -11.99 21.16 -9.64
CA THR A 26 -11.16 22.34 -9.96
C THR A 26 -10.82 23.12 -8.70
N ALA A 27 -11.79 23.37 -7.82
CA ALA A 27 -11.54 24.02 -6.55
C ALA A 27 -10.58 23.21 -5.65
N ILE A 28 -10.71 21.89 -5.64
CA ILE A 28 -9.76 21.00 -4.94
C ILE A 28 -8.37 21.10 -5.55
N TYR A 29 -8.26 21.06 -6.86
CA TYR A 29 -7.00 21.15 -7.59
C TYR A 29 -6.28 22.48 -7.36
N ASP A 30 -7.02 23.58 -7.29
CA ASP A 30 -6.49 24.91 -7.03
C ASP A 30 -6.22 25.16 -5.55
N GLY A 31 -6.69 24.27 -4.65
CA GLY A 31 -6.56 24.42 -3.20
C GLY A 31 -7.50 25.50 -2.62
N ASP A 32 -8.58 25.81 -3.33
CA ASP A 32 -9.58 26.79 -2.90
C ASP A 32 -10.55 26.18 -1.89
N THR A 33 -10.13 26.17 -0.62
CA THR A 33 -10.93 25.62 0.49
C THR A 33 -12.24 26.40 0.71
N ARG A 34 -12.30 27.69 0.35
CA ARG A 34 -13.53 28.50 0.53
C ARG A 34 -14.60 28.06 -0.46
N SER A 35 -14.23 27.92 -1.73
CA SER A 35 -15.17 27.43 -2.75
C SER A 35 -15.61 26.00 -2.45
N VAL A 36 -14.70 25.13 -2.00
CA VAL A 36 -15.04 23.75 -1.59
C VAL A 36 -16.01 23.77 -0.43
N GLN A 37 -15.76 24.57 0.63
CA GLN A 37 -16.67 24.67 1.77
C GLN A 37 -18.07 25.22 1.37
N SER A 38 -18.12 26.19 0.45
CA SER A 38 -19.39 26.68 -0.06
C SER A 38 -20.19 25.60 -0.76
N MET A 39 -19.54 24.83 -1.66
CA MET A 39 -20.21 23.73 -2.37
C MET A 39 -20.66 22.60 -1.42
N ILE A 40 -19.92 22.34 -0.33
CA ILE A 40 -20.32 21.41 0.72
C ILE A 40 -21.60 21.91 1.42
N ASN A 41 -21.65 23.20 1.78
CA ASN A 41 -22.82 23.81 2.40
C ASN A 41 -24.04 23.81 1.48
N ASP A 42 -23.82 23.87 0.16
CA ASP A 42 -24.84 23.75 -0.87
C ASP A 42 -25.29 22.28 -1.12
N GLY A 43 -24.76 21.32 -0.34
CA GLY A 43 -25.19 19.93 -0.35
C GLY A 43 -24.53 19.04 -1.39
N VAL A 44 -23.33 19.35 -1.86
CA VAL A 44 -22.56 18.45 -2.73
C VAL A 44 -22.26 17.15 -2.00
N ASP A 45 -22.64 16.02 -2.60
CA ASP A 45 -22.31 14.68 -2.09
C ASP A 45 -20.79 14.41 -2.25
N LEU A 46 -20.07 14.42 -1.12
CA LEU A 46 -18.62 14.17 -1.07
C LEU A 46 -18.25 12.71 -1.36
N ASN A 47 -19.21 11.78 -1.25
CA ASN A 47 -19.00 10.34 -1.39
C ASN A 47 -19.36 9.83 -2.78
N ARG A 48 -19.83 10.70 -3.64
CA ARG A 48 -20.10 10.37 -5.02
C ARG A 48 -18.81 9.98 -5.73
N ILE A 49 -18.86 8.88 -6.46
CA ILE A 49 -17.80 8.49 -7.39
C ILE A 49 -18.06 9.25 -8.70
N GLY A 50 -17.12 10.07 -9.10
CA GLY A 50 -17.17 10.79 -10.37
C GLY A 50 -17.20 9.84 -11.58
N ARG A 51 -17.63 10.34 -12.75
CA ARG A 51 -17.71 9.51 -13.97
C ARG A 51 -16.40 8.87 -14.39
N GLY A 52 -15.25 9.45 -14.01
CA GLY A 52 -13.91 8.88 -14.19
C GLY A 52 -13.52 7.83 -13.14
N GLY A 53 -14.44 7.49 -12.20
CA GLY A 53 -14.17 6.52 -11.14
C GLY A 53 -13.43 7.08 -9.91
N MET A 54 -13.13 8.38 -9.88
CA MET A 54 -12.37 9.05 -8.83
C MET A 54 -13.29 9.67 -7.77
N THR A 55 -12.92 9.56 -6.48
CA THR A 55 -13.55 10.33 -5.40
C THR A 55 -12.85 11.66 -5.19
N TYR A 56 -13.56 12.67 -4.65
CA TYR A 56 -12.95 13.97 -4.30
C TYR A 56 -11.84 13.83 -3.27
N LEU A 57 -12.00 12.95 -2.28
CA LEU A 57 -10.99 12.72 -1.26
C LEU A 57 -9.70 12.15 -1.85
N PHE A 58 -9.81 11.14 -2.73
CA PHE A 58 -8.63 10.57 -3.37
C PHE A 58 -7.97 11.58 -4.33
N TYR A 59 -8.76 12.37 -5.02
CA TYR A 59 -8.25 13.44 -5.88
C TYR A 59 -7.50 14.51 -5.07
N ALA A 60 -8.05 14.93 -3.91
CA ALA A 60 -7.37 15.83 -2.98
C ALA A 60 -6.04 15.24 -2.48
N MET A 61 -5.99 13.93 -2.24
CA MET A 61 -4.75 13.25 -1.88
C MET A 61 -3.70 13.35 -3.00
N LEU A 62 -4.09 13.16 -4.26
CA LEU A 62 -3.17 13.29 -5.41
C LEU A 62 -2.60 14.71 -5.54
N THR A 63 -3.31 15.75 -5.07
CA THR A 63 -2.78 17.12 -5.03
C THR A 63 -1.79 17.36 -3.89
N ILE A 64 -1.59 16.38 -3.00
CA ILE A 64 -0.75 16.47 -1.78
C ILE A 64 -1.16 17.67 -0.91
N ASN A 65 -2.47 17.93 -0.82
CA ASN A 65 -3.02 19.04 -0.03
C ASN A 65 -3.67 18.53 1.26
N TYR A 66 -2.91 18.57 2.35
CA TYR A 66 -3.36 18.10 3.67
C TYR A 66 -4.61 18.82 4.16
N ASP A 67 -4.62 20.17 4.07
CA ASP A 67 -5.74 20.98 4.58
C ASP A 67 -7.04 20.69 3.81
N MET A 68 -6.93 20.43 2.50
CA MET A 68 -8.06 20.03 1.67
C MET A 68 -8.60 18.65 2.05
N MET A 69 -7.70 17.68 2.28
CA MET A 69 -8.11 16.36 2.74
C MET A 69 -8.78 16.42 4.11
N GLU A 70 -8.21 17.21 5.03
CA GLU A 70 -8.80 17.41 6.36
C GLU A 70 -10.18 18.06 6.27
N LEU A 71 -10.35 19.06 5.41
CA LEU A 71 -11.63 19.70 5.14
C LEU A 71 -12.69 18.70 4.68
N LEU A 72 -12.36 17.90 3.66
CA LEU A 72 -13.28 16.90 3.11
C LEU A 72 -13.65 15.84 4.15
N LEU A 73 -12.69 15.32 4.88
CA LEU A 73 -12.90 14.30 5.92
C LEU A 73 -13.75 14.83 7.08
N LYS A 74 -13.51 16.06 7.55
CA LYS A 74 -14.34 16.71 8.59
C LYS A 74 -15.79 16.91 8.18
N ASN A 75 -16.05 17.00 6.87
CA ASN A 75 -17.39 17.16 6.31
C ASN A 75 -17.99 15.84 5.81
N GLY A 76 -17.45 14.68 6.19
CA GLY A 76 -18.06 13.38 5.96
C GLY A 76 -17.63 12.66 4.69
N ALA A 77 -16.51 13.06 4.07
CA ALA A 77 -15.90 12.25 3.02
C ALA A 77 -15.46 10.89 3.59
N ASN A 78 -15.91 9.80 2.99
CA ASN A 78 -15.60 8.44 3.42
C ASN A 78 -14.23 7.99 2.86
N PRO A 79 -13.22 7.73 3.72
CA PRO A 79 -11.89 7.32 3.29
C PRO A 79 -11.83 5.89 2.71
N ASN A 80 -12.91 5.12 2.84
CA ASN A 80 -12.97 3.71 2.45
C ASN A 80 -13.54 3.48 1.05
N ILE A 81 -13.94 4.55 0.35
CA ILE A 81 -14.43 4.41 -1.02
C ILE A 81 -13.23 4.20 -1.95
N HIS A 82 -13.31 3.11 -2.71
CA HIS A 82 -12.30 2.78 -3.72
C HIS A 82 -12.42 3.74 -4.92
N SER A 83 -11.30 4.34 -5.27
CA SER A 83 -11.17 5.19 -6.45
C SER A 83 -10.45 4.46 -7.57
N VAL A 84 -10.90 4.69 -8.80
CA VAL A 84 -10.18 4.26 -10.03
C VAL A 84 -9.34 5.43 -10.52
N PHE A 85 -8.11 5.16 -10.92
CA PHE A 85 -7.19 6.19 -11.42
C PHE A 85 -6.26 5.61 -12.49
N TYR A 86 -5.78 6.48 -13.37
CA TYR A 86 -4.81 6.09 -14.38
C TYR A 86 -3.42 5.95 -13.77
N THR A 87 -2.76 4.82 -14.01
CA THR A 87 -1.39 4.58 -13.52
C THR A 87 -0.37 5.49 -14.20
N ARG A 88 -0.68 5.93 -15.43
CA ARG A 88 0.12 6.83 -16.25
C ARG A 88 -0.74 7.96 -16.83
N PRO A 89 -1.23 8.88 -15.98
CA PRO A 89 -2.19 9.90 -16.42
C PRO A 89 -1.68 10.78 -17.56
N ASN A 90 -0.37 11.06 -17.62
CA ASN A 90 0.23 11.83 -18.70
C ASN A 90 0.22 11.09 -20.04
N LEU A 91 0.33 9.76 -20.04
CA LEU A 91 0.21 8.94 -21.25
C LEU A 91 -1.24 8.77 -21.66
N HIS A 92 -2.15 8.62 -20.69
CA HIS A 92 -3.60 8.61 -20.95
C HIS A 92 -4.04 9.90 -21.67
N LYS A 93 -3.65 11.07 -21.18
CA LYS A 93 -3.94 12.37 -21.83
C LYS A 93 -3.47 12.44 -23.27
N LYS A 94 -2.43 11.69 -23.63
CA LYS A 94 -1.89 11.59 -24.99
C LYS A 94 -2.49 10.44 -25.80
N GLY A 95 -3.43 9.66 -25.24
CA GLY A 95 -3.99 8.47 -25.86
C GLY A 95 -3.01 7.31 -26.01
N LEU A 96 -1.93 7.29 -25.21
CA LEU A 96 -0.87 6.27 -25.29
C LEU A 96 -1.00 5.17 -24.24
N SER A 97 -1.86 5.32 -23.21
CA SER A 97 -2.13 4.29 -22.20
C SER A 97 -3.47 4.57 -21.51
N ASP A 98 -4.27 3.51 -21.37
CA ASP A 98 -5.52 3.50 -20.56
C ASP A 98 -5.39 2.64 -19.32
N ASP A 99 -4.16 2.31 -18.90
CA ASP A 99 -3.92 1.48 -17.71
C ASP A 99 -4.51 2.15 -16.47
N LYS A 100 -5.40 1.43 -15.81
CA LYS A 100 -6.08 1.87 -14.58
C LYS A 100 -5.69 1.00 -13.41
N SER A 101 -5.74 1.60 -12.24
CA SER A 101 -5.63 0.90 -10.96
C SER A 101 -6.76 1.36 -10.05
N THR A 102 -6.98 0.61 -8.99
CA THR A 102 -8.01 0.92 -7.99
C THR A 102 -7.40 0.90 -6.59
N GLY A 103 -7.85 1.77 -5.72
CA GLY A 103 -7.37 1.79 -4.34
C GLY A 103 -8.06 2.81 -3.46
N VAL A 104 -7.71 2.78 -2.20
CA VAL A 104 -8.16 3.70 -1.14
C VAL A 104 -7.04 4.60 -0.67
N CYS A 105 -7.39 5.73 -0.09
CA CYS A 105 -6.42 6.73 0.36
C CYS A 105 -5.40 6.15 1.36
N LEU A 106 -5.82 5.28 2.30
CA LEU A 106 -4.92 4.75 3.33
C LEU A 106 -3.78 3.94 2.73
N VAL A 107 -4.06 3.09 1.75
CA VAL A 107 -3.03 2.31 1.02
C VAL A 107 -2.00 3.24 0.37
N TYR A 108 -2.47 4.29 -0.29
CA TYR A 108 -1.59 5.24 -0.99
C TYR A 108 -0.80 6.14 -0.06
N SER A 109 -1.29 6.39 1.18
CA SER A 109 -0.53 7.13 2.20
C SER A 109 0.75 6.41 2.65
N GLY A 110 0.87 5.11 2.37
CA GLY A 110 2.10 4.34 2.59
C GLY A 110 3.27 4.77 1.73
N TYR A 111 3.03 5.25 0.52
CA TYR A 111 4.10 5.67 -0.38
C TYR A 111 4.90 6.87 0.13
N ARG A 112 6.18 6.95 -0.27
CA ARG A 112 7.14 8.01 0.09
C ARG A 112 6.65 9.44 -0.22
N ALA A 113 5.77 9.61 -1.20
CA ALA A 113 5.22 10.92 -1.57
C ALA A 113 4.40 11.57 -0.44
N TYR A 114 3.92 10.76 0.51
CA TYR A 114 3.05 11.22 1.60
C TYR A 114 3.75 11.10 2.95
N ASP A 115 3.77 12.20 3.70
CA ASP A 115 4.18 12.21 5.09
C ASP A 115 3.21 11.35 5.93
N ILE A 116 3.69 10.74 7.03
CA ILE A 116 2.88 9.89 7.93
C ILE A 116 1.62 10.61 8.45
N LYS A 117 1.62 11.95 8.50
CA LYS A 117 0.44 12.73 8.93
C LYS A 117 -0.81 12.45 8.09
N TYR A 118 -0.65 12.11 6.79
CA TYR A 118 -1.78 11.73 5.93
C TYR A 118 -2.41 10.42 6.37
N MET A 119 -1.58 9.44 6.72
CA MET A 119 -2.03 8.16 7.27
C MET A 119 -2.75 8.35 8.60
N LYS A 120 -2.16 9.14 9.51
CA LYS A 120 -2.77 9.50 10.81
C LYS A 120 -4.13 10.19 10.64
N LEU A 121 -4.22 11.11 9.69
CA LEU A 121 -5.48 11.81 9.38
C LEU A 121 -6.56 10.83 8.90
N LEU A 122 -6.23 9.95 7.97
CA LEU A 122 -7.17 8.97 7.41
C LEU A 122 -7.67 8.00 8.48
N LEU A 123 -6.78 7.47 9.32
CA LEU A 123 -7.16 6.55 10.41
C LEU A 123 -8.02 7.26 11.46
N LYS A 124 -7.71 8.52 11.80
CA LYS A 124 -8.54 9.35 12.69
C LYS A 124 -9.99 9.49 12.17
N HIS A 125 -10.18 9.47 10.86
CA HIS A 125 -11.50 9.58 10.22
C HIS A 125 -12.07 8.23 9.77
N GLY A 126 -11.62 7.11 10.36
CA GLY A 126 -12.22 5.80 10.19
C GLY A 126 -11.81 5.05 8.92
N ALA A 127 -10.63 5.34 8.37
CA ALA A 127 -10.08 4.51 7.31
C ALA A 127 -9.88 3.07 7.80
N ASN A 128 -10.30 2.09 6.99
CA ASN A 128 -10.12 0.68 7.31
C ASN A 128 -8.66 0.29 7.14
N ILE A 129 -7.99 0.04 8.28
CA ILE A 129 -6.56 -0.31 8.32
C ILE A 129 -6.27 -1.65 7.65
N ASN A 130 -7.25 -2.54 7.63
CA ASN A 130 -7.17 -3.87 7.04
C ASN A 130 -7.97 -3.98 5.74
N ASP A 131 -8.12 -2.89 4.98
CA ASP A 131 -8.62 -2.98 3.60
C ASP A 131 -7.59 -3.71 2.74
N THR A 132 -7.99 -4.88 2.30
CA THR A 132 -7.16 -5.85 1.59
C THR A 132 -7.69 -6.15 0.19
N THR A 133 -8.63 -5.34 -0.28
CA THR A 133 -9.32 -5.57 -1.57
C THR A 133 -8.32 -5.64 -2.73
N TYR A 134 -7.29 -4.80 -2.71
CA TYR A 134 -6.26 -4.78 -3.78
C TYR A 134 -4.86 -5.03 -3.24
N ILE A 135 -4.33 -4.12 -2.39
CA ILE A 135 -3.04 -4.23 -1.71
C ILE A 135 -3.20 -3.69 -0.29
N SER A 136 -2.37 -4.16 0.65
CA SER A 136 -2.42 -3.65 2.02
C SER A 136 -1.61 -2.36 2.18
N PRO A 137 -1.92 -1.51 3.19
CA PRO A 137 -1.08 -0.37 3.54
C PRO A 137 0.36 -0.76 3.86
N LEU A 138 0.59 -1.96 4.39
CA LEU A 138 1.93 -2.51 4.65
C LEU A 138 2.75 -2.64 3.37
N SER A 139 2.12 -3.15 2.29
CA SER A 139 2.80 -3.37 1.00
C SER A 139 3.31 -2.09 0.34
N THR A 140 2.72 -0.94 0.66
CA THR A 140 3.19 0.37 0.18
C THR A 140 4.20 1.00 1.13
N ALA A 141 4.01 0.84 2.44
CA ALA A 141 4.88 1.41 3.46
C ALA A 141 6.30 0.79 3.44
N VAL A 142 6.44 -0.52 3.17
CA VAL A 142 7.77 -1.16 3.05
C VAL A 142 8.63 -0.60 1.91
N ARG A 143 8.02 0.09 0.95
CA ARG A 143 8.72 0.73 -0.18
C ARG A 143 9.17 2.16 0.13
N ASP A 144 8.76 2.72 1.27
CA ASP A 144 9.18 4.05 1.71
C ASP A 144 10.46 3.94 2.55
N GLN A 145 11.60 4.17 1.91
CA GLN A 145 12.91 4.08 2.56
C GLN A 145 13.15 5.20 3.61
N VAL A 146 12.30 6.22 3.68
CA VAL A 146 12.48 7.38 4.58
C VAL A 146 11.64 7.24 5.84
N GLN A 147 10.34 7.03 5.69
CA GLN A 147 9.39 6.94 6.80
C GLN A 147 8.72 5.56 6.92
N GLY A 148 9.12 4.58 6.11
CA GLY A 148 8.44 3.29 6.02
C GLY A 148 8.35 2.58 7.37
N LYS A 149 9.44 2.47 8.11
CA LYS A 149 9.43 1.83 9.44
C LYS A 149 8.53 2.57 10.44
N GLU A 150 8.50 3.91 10.43
CA GLU A 150 7.61 4.70 11.27
C GLU A 150 6.14 4.45 10.92
N LYS A 151 5.80 4.45 9.62
CA LYS A 151 4.47 4.15 9.12
C LYS A 151 4.01 2.74 9.48
N ILE A 152 4.87 1.74 9.28
CA ILE A 152 4.59 0.34 9.60
C ILE A 152 4.35 0.18 11.11
N LYS A 153 5.22 0.76 11.93
CA LYS A 153 5.05 0.72 13.39
C LYS A 153 3.72 1.34 13.81
N TYR A 154 3.40 2.53 13.27
CA TYR A 154 2.13 3.19 13.55
C TYR A 154 0.92 2.33 13.14
N LEU A 155 0.97 1.71 11.95
CA LEU A 155 -0.09 0.81 11.50
C LEU A 155 -0.22 -0.42 12.40
N ALA A 156 0.89 -1.05 12.80
CA ALA A 156 0.89 -2.21 13.69
C ALA A 156 0.28 -1.88 15.06
N GLU A 157 0.63 -0.73 15.64
CA GLU A 157 0.08 -0.24 16.92
C GLU A 157 -1.44 0.03 16.84
N HIS A 158 -1.98 0.22 15.62
CA HIS A 158 -3.41 0.46 15.38
C HIS A 158 -4.15 -0.76 14.82
N GLY A 159 -3.55 -1.96 14.89
CA GLY A 159 -4.23 -3.22 14.57
C GLY A 159 -4.11 -3.68 13.11
N LEU A 160 -3.08 -3.25 12.38
CA LEU A 160 -2.79 -3.81 11.08
C LEU A 160 -2.46 -5.31 11.17
N ASN A 161 -3.09 -6.11 10.32
CA ASN A 161 -2.70 -7.51 10.14
C ASN A 161 -1.39 -7.60 9.33
N LEU A 162 -0.28 -7.85 10.04
CA LEU A 162 1.06 -7.98 9.45
C LEU A 162 1.22 -9.23 8.57
N ASN A 163 0.34 -10.23 8.77
CA ASN A 163 0.41 -11.53 8.09
C ASN A 163 -0.49 -11.62 6.86
N PHE A 164 -1.20 -10.51 6.55
CA PHE A 164 -2.07 -10.51 5.38
C PHE A 164 -1.29 -10.68 4.08
N SER A 165 -1.82 -11.54 3.22
CA SER A 165 -1.39 -11.68 1.84
C SER A 165 -2.60 -11.89 0.93
N LYS A 166 -2.69 -11.14 -0.16
CA LYS A 166 -3.69 -11.36 -1.21
C LYS A 166 -3.26 -12.46 -2.20
N SER A 167 -1.96 -12.63 -2.39
CA SER A 167 -1.35 -13.51 -3.38
C SER A 167 -0.68 -14.76 -2.77
N GLY A 168 -0.98 -15.07 -1.50
CA GLY A 168 -0.31 -16.16 -0.78
C GLY A 168 1.04 -15.78 -0.17
N THR A 169 1.64 -14.64 -0.58
CA THR A 169 2.95 -14.20 -0.08
C THR A 169 2.79 -12.97 0.84
N PRO A 170 2.88 -13.12 2.16
CA PRO A 170 2.92 -12.00 3.10
C PRO A 170 4.13 -11.09 2.85
N VAL A 171 4.00 -9.84 3.27
CA VAL A 171 5.08 -8.84 3.07
C VAL A 171 6.40 -9.32 3.65
N ILE A 172 6.41 -9.93 4.84
CA ILE A 172 7.62 -10.43 5.47
C ILE A 172 8.32 -11.50 4.62
N GLY A 173 7.57 -12.42 4.02
CA GLY A 173 8.11 -13.44 3.11
C GLY A 173 8.68 -12.82 1.83
N GLY A 174 7.97 -11.84 1.25
CA GLY A 174 8.46 -11.09 0.11
C GLY A 174 9.75 -10.33 0.38
N GLN A 175 9.91 -9.75 1.59
CA GLN A 175 11.16 -9.10 2.01
C GLN A 175 12.30 -10.11 2.22
N ALA A 176 11.99 -11.28 2.78
CA ALA A 176 12.96 -12.35 2.96
C ALA A 176 13.46 -12.91 1.62
N ALA A 177 12.59 -13.09 0.64
CA ALA A 177 12.93 -13.59 -0.70
C ALA A 177 13.91 -12.69 -1.47
N VAL A 178 13.98 -11.40 -1.13
CA VAL A 178 14.96 -10.45 -1.69
C VAL A 178 16.07 -10.08 -0.69
N TYR A 179 16.17 -10.83 0.40
CA TYR A 179 17.18 -10.70 1.45
C TYR A 179 17.23 -9.34 2.16
N GLU A 180 16.11 -8.64 2.24
CA GLU A 180 15.96 -7.39 3.01
C GLU A 180 15.85 -7.71 4.52
N TRP A 181 16.92 -8.26 5.08
CA TRP A 181 16.96 -8.79 6.45
C TRP A 181 16.66 -7.77 7.52
N ASP A 182 17.05 -6.52 7.32
CA ASP A 182 16.76 -5.40 8.21
C ASP A 182 15.22 -5.16 8.33
N MET A 183 14.51 -5.26 7.22
CA MET A 183 13.04 -5.17 7.23
C MET A 183 12.41 -6.45 7.80
N VAL A 184 12.96 -7.62 7.52
CA VAL A 184 12.50 -8.89 8.11
C VAL A 184 12.61 -8.84 9.64
N LEU A 185 13.77 -8.45 10.18
CA LEU A 185 13.98 -8.31 11.63
C LEU A 185 13.00 -7.32 12.24
N PHE A 186 12.80 -6.18 11.60
CA PHE A 186 11.85 -5.16 12.05
C PHE A 186 10.39 -5.69 12.08
N LEU A 187 9.96 -6.43 11.07
CA LEU A 187 8.61 -7.03 11.03
C LEU A 187 8.45 -8.13 12.08
N LEU A 188 9.51 -8.93 12.34
CA LEU A 188 9.53 -9.92 13.41
C LEU A 188 9.41 -9.27 14.80
N ASP A 189 10.03 -8.11 15.01
CA ASP A 189 9.91 -7.34 16.26
C ASP A 189 8.48 -6.83 16.49
N LEU A 190 7.75 -6.54 15.41
CA LEU A 190 6.34 -6.15 15.45
C LEU A 190 5.37 -7.32 15.56
N GLY A 191 5.87 -8.57 15.57
CA GLY A 191 5.06 -9.76 15.76
C GLY A 191 4.57 -10.42 14.45
N ALA A 192 5.13 -10.08 13.30
CA ALA A 192 4.83 -10.82 12.07
C ALA A 192 5.22 -12.29 12.20
N ASP A 193 4.37 -13.17 11.64
CA ASP A 193 4.63 -14.60 11.58
C ASP A 193 5.57 -14.92 10.42
N PRO A 194 6.76 -15.48 10.67
CA PRO A 194 7.72 -15.84 9.65
C PRO A 194 7.31 -17.00 8.75
N LEU A 195 6.28 -17.75 9.14
CA LEU A 195 5.73 -18.87 8.38
C LEU A 195 4.31 -18.57 7.86
N ALA A 196 3.90 -17.31 7.87
CA ALA A 196 2.63 -16.90 7.30
C ALA A 196 2.62 -17.08 5.78
N GLY A 197 1.42 -17.31 5.24
CA GLY A 197 1.18 -17.48 3.79
C GLY A 197 0.89 -18.91 3.41
N ASP A 198 0.46 -19.09 2.16
CA ASP A 198 0.01 -20.39 1.65
C ASP A 198 1.11 -21.11 0.88
N ASP A 199 2.18 -20.41 0.50
CA ASP A 199 3.30 -20.96 -0.27
C ASP A 199 4.57 -21.03 0.57
N PRO A 200 5.01 -22.24 0.95
CA PRO A 200 6.23 -22.44 1.74
C PRO A 200 7.51 -21.91 1.10
N ASP A 201 7.55 -21.72 -0.21
CA ASP A 201 8.70 -21.13 -0.90
C ASP A 201 8.93 -19.67 -0.46
N PHE A 202 7.89 -19.00 0.04
CA PHE A 202 7.96 -17.64 0.56
C PHE A 202 8.01 -17.55 2.10
N TYR A 203 8.20 -18.65 2.81
CA TYR A 203 8.47 -18.57 4.24
C TYR A 203 9.84 -17.97 4.49
N VAL A 204 9.96 -17.17 5.56
CA VAL A 204 11.26 -16.59 5.95
C VAL A 204 12.31 -17.68 6.17
N ALA A 205 11.89 -18.83 6.71
CA ALA A 205 12.77 -19.97 6.92
C ALA A 205 13.38 -20.51 5.63
N THR A 206 12.59 -20.58 4.55
CA THR A 206 13.06 -21.01 3.21
C THR A 206 14.10 -20.03 2.66
N SER A 207 13.83 -18.74 2.72
CA SER A 207 14.78 -17.71 2.27
C SER A 207 16.08 -17.71 3.07
N VAL A 208 16.00 -17.94 4.39
CA VAL A 208 17.19 -18.11 5.22
C VAL A 208 18.00 -19.32 4.78
N GLN A 209 17.35 -20.47 4.59
CA GLN A 209 18.05 -21.68 4.13
C GLN A 209 18.70 -21.46 2.77
N GLU A 210 18.00 -20.87 1.82
CA GLU A 210 18.53 -20.53 0.51
C GLU A 210 19.77 -19.60 0.59
N TYR A 211 19.74 -18.62 1.49
CA TYR A 211 20.87 -17.73 1.72
C TYR A 211 22.15 -18.51 2.13
N TYR A 212 21.99 -19.50 3.01
CA TYR A 212 23.09 -20.37 3.45
C TYR A 212 23.55 -21.31 2.32
N ASP A 213 22.62 -21.93 1.59
CA ASP A 213 22.93 -22.89 0.52
C ASP A 213 23.67 -22.20 -0.65
N ARG A 214 23.39 -20.92 -0.90
CA ARG A 214 24.14 -20.12 -1.89
C ARG A 214 25.55 -19.73 -1.46
N GLY A 215 25.92 -19.98 -0.22
CA GLY A 215 27.27 -19.69 0.30
C GLY A 215 27.60 -18.21 0.42
N PHE A 216 26.60 -17.35 0.66
CA PHE A 216 26.85 -15.93 0.90
C PHE A 216 27.72 -15.69 2.14
N ASP A 217 28.49 -14.60 2.12
CA ASP A 217 29.39 -14.26 3.22
C ASP A 217 28.61 -13.93 4.50
N LEU A 218 28.71 -14.85 5.47
CA LEU A 218 28.07 -14.71 6.77
C LEU A 218 28.75 -13.69 7.70
N ASN A 219 29.95 -13.23 7.37
CA ASN A 219 30.67 -12.21 8.15
C ASN A 219 30.30 -10.78 7.71
N SER A 220 29.68 -10.64 6.54
CA SER A 220 29.13 -9.36 6.07
C SER A 220 28.02 -8.85 7.01
N GLU A 221 27.67 -7.56 6.91
CA GLU A 221 26.52 -7.02 7.66
C GLU A 221 25.22 -7.77 7.33
N TYR A 222 24.97 -8.03 6.05
CA TYR A 222 23.80 -8.81 5.61
C TYR A 222 23.85 -10.25 6.13
N GLY A 223 25.02 -10.89 6.11
CA GLY A 223 25.19 -12.23 6.64
C GLY A 223 24.93 -12.32 8.14
N LYS A 224 25.37 -11.32 8.92
CA LYS A 224 25.08 -11.24 10.35
C LYS A 224 23.58 -11.06 10.63
N MET A 225 22.88 -10.26 9.81
CA MET A 225 21.43 -10.12 9.92
C MET A 225 20.72 -11.44 9.58
N ALA A 226 21.15 -12.15 8.52
CA ALA A 226 20.61 -13.47 8.18
C ALA A 226 20.79 -14.48 9.32
N GLN A 227 21.96 -14.48 9.98
CA GLN A 227 22.21 -15.31 11.17
C GLN A 227 21.27 -14.94 12.32
N GLU A 228 21.05 -13.65 12.58
CA GLU A 228 20.13 -13.20 13.61
C GLU A 228 18.68 -13.58 13.28
N VAL A 229 18.24 -13.47 12.02
CA VAL A 229 16.93 -13.98 11.58
C VAL A 229 16.83 -15.48 11.87
N LYS A 230 17.82 -16.28 11.45
CA LYS A 230 17.87 -17.73 11.72
C LYS A 230 17.73 -18.03 13.20
N ARG A 231 18.53 -17.36 14.05
CA ARG A 231 18.49 -17.53 15.50
C ARG A 231 17.11 -17.28 16.09
N ARG A 232 16.41 -16.22 15.63
CA ARG A 232 15.04 -15.88 16.06
C ARG A 232 14.03 -16.93 15.61
N LEU A 233 14.20 -17.50 14.43
CA LEU A 233 13.36 -18.60 13.94
C LEU A 233 13.56 -19.86 14.77
N GLU A 234 14.82 -20.21 15.08
CA GLU A 234 15.14 -21.35 15.95
C GLU A 234 14.54 -21.20 17.35
N GLN A 235 14.55 -20.00 17.92
CA GLN A 235 13.89 -19.70 19.19
C GLN A 235 12.36 -19.88 19.13
N ARG A 236 11.74 -19.76 17.94
CA ARG A 236 10.32 -20.02 17.71
C ARG A 236 10.05 -21.48 17.31
N GLY A 237 11.06 -22.37 17.40
CA GLY A 237 10.94 -23.79 17.14
C GLY A 237 11.16 -24.23 15.70
N VAL A 238 11.55 -23.33 14.80
CA VAL A 238 11.92 -23.69 13.42
C VAL A 238 13.24 -24.45 13.45
N LYS A 239 13.30 -25.60 12.77
CA LYS A 239 14.52 -26.41 12.68
C LYS A 239 15.23 -26.18 11.34
N PHE A 240 16.56 -26.06 11.42
CA PHE A 240 17.41 -25.98 10.23
C PHE A 240 18.31 -27.25 10.13
N PRO A 241 18.66 -27.72 8.91
CA PRO A 241 18.28 -27.13 7.62
C PRO A 241 16.76 -27.19 7.38
N TYR A 242 16.20 -26.16 6.70
CA TYR A 242 14.77 -26.02 6.47
C TYR A 242 14.46 -26.22 4.97
N TYR A 243 13.83 -27.33 4.65
CA TYR A 243 13.37 -27.67 3.30
C TYR A 243 11.88 -28.04 3.38
N PRO A 244 10.98 -27.12 3.05
CA PRO A 244 9.55 -27.39 3.14
C PRO A 244 9.13 -28.49 2.18
N LYS A 245 8.25 -29.38 2.64
CA LYS A 245 7.64 -30.37 1.72
C LYS A 245 6.64 -29.63 0.84
N LYS A 246 6.83 -29.68 -0.47
CA LYS A 246 5.80 -29.22 -1.41
C LYS A 246 4.68 -30.27 -1.42
N ASP A 247 3.47 -29.85 -1.02
CA ASP A 247 2.29 -30.69 -1.22
C ASP A 247 2.05 -30.83 -2.73
N LYS A 248 2.16 -32.06 -3.24
CA LYS A 248 2.04 -32.37 -4.68
C LYS A 248 0.60 -32.24 -5.23
N THR A 249 -0.32 -31.58 -4.52
CA THR A 249 -1.75 -31.62 -4.88
C THR A 249 -2.23 -30.48 -5.77
N ALA A 250 -1.38 -29.55 -6.20
CA ALA A 250 -1.81 -28.40 -7.01
C ALA A 250 -1.37 -28.40 -8.49
N SER A 251 -0.54 -29.36 -8.95
CA SER A 251 0.00 -29.35 -10.33
C SER A 251 -0.51 -30.47 -11.27
N ASP A 252 -1.32 -31.42 -10.78
CA ASP A 252 -1.77 -32.54 -11.62
C ASP A 252 -3.14 -32.40 -12.29
N SER A 253 -3.77 -31.20 -12.21
CA SER A 253 -5.10 -31.00 -12.82
C SER A 253 -5.08 -30.39 -14.24
N THR A 254 -3.92 -30.21 -14.87
CA THR A 254 -3.83 -29.60 -16.21
C THR A 254 -3.33 -30.50 -17.33
N GLU A 255 -3.02 -31.76 -17.07
CA GLU A 255 -2.52 -32.70 -18.11
C GLU A 255 -3.51 -33.79 -18.59
N GLN A 256 -4.80 -33.73 -18.21
CA GLN A 256 -5.80 -34.70 -18.71
C GLN A 256 -6.97 -33.99 -19.42
N ALA A 257 -6.71 -33.14 -20.37
CA ALA A 257 -7.69 -32.69 -21.35
C ALA A 257 -7.03 -32.53 -22.73
N GLY A 258 -6.63 -33.62 -23.33
CA GLY A 258 -6.02 -33.62 -24.67
C GLY A 258 -5.79 -35.05 -25.20
N GLU A 259 -6.88 -35.80 -25.37
CA GLU A 259 -7.00 -36.89 -26.39
C GLU A 259 -8.36 -36.80 -27.07
#